data_92cc405e5d1dfdf9be65eca8b5a314ee
#
_entry.id   92cc405e5d1dfdf9be65eca8b5a314ee
#
_cell.length_a   1.000
_cell.length_b   1.000
_cell.length_c   1.000
_cell.angle_alpha   90.00
_cell.angle_beta   90.00
_cell.angle_gamma   90.00
#
_symmetry.space_group_name_H-M   'P 1'
#
loop_
_entity.id
_entity.type
_entity.pdbx_description
1 polymer ?
#
loop_
_entity_poly.entity_id
_entity_poly.type
_entity_poly.pdbx_seq_one_letter_code
_entity_poly.pdbx_strand_id
1 'polypeptide(L)'
;MRRRTKVAAVTGAAALLVLTACTTDPTVTPPSESSPAATSEPAPEPEDSDEPGGEAPANEWFDQAMFDTQYAQRSVTPEGPADQPYLQHIDAEFVDTSQFASEGAKKVCFANASISNPWRQTGWITMNQQLKVLQEAGVISEMETRDAQDNDDTQIADIDYFIAEGGCDVFIISPNSTAAMTPAVERACETGKPVIVFDRGVQTDCPVTFIHPIGGFAWGIDTAEFLIEHLEPGSKVVALRILPGVDVLEQRWAAAEKLFAEAGIEAEDHFTGADPVKIKSIISDALARGEVHGIWMDAGDGAVAALEAFEDAGVDYPVITGEDELSFLRKWKETGVTALGPVYSNFQWRTPLLAVQKIFAGEEIPSEWVLPQAPITVDELDDYLARNEGMPDGHYAKFGGEDLPGYPEVWQERVMP
;
A
#
# COMPACT_ATOMS: atom_id res chain seq x y z
N MET A 1 16.40 -31.40 -53.52
CA MET A 1 17.03 -32.52 -52.79
C MET A 1 16.32 -32.73 -51.45
N ARG A 2 15.61 -33.86 -51.36
CA ARG A 2 14.87 -34.28 -50.15
C ARG A 2 15.83 -34.96 -49.18
N ARG A 3 15.81 -34.63 -47.89
CA ARG A 3 16.24 -35.58 -46.84
C ARG A 3 15.25 -35.58 -45.70
N ARG A 4 14.66 -36.76 -45.54
CA ARG A 4 13.81 -37.20 -44.44
C ARG A 4 14.70 -37.53 -43.24
N THR A 5 14.29 -37.19 -42.03
CA THR A 5 14.89 -37.75 -40.82
C THR A 5 13.79 -38.27 -39.87
N LYS A 6 14.08 -39.37 -39.25
CA LYS A 6 13.22 -40.40 -38.67
C LYS A 6 12.71 -39.98 -37.26
N VAL A 7 11.48 -40.42 -37.00
CA VAL A 7 10.85 -40.52 -35.69
C VAL A 7 11.46 -41.74 -34.96
N ALA A 8 11.82 -41.55 -33.69
CA ALA A 8 12.08 -42.64 -32.75
C ALA A 8 11.08 -42.54 -31.59
N ALA A 9 10.22 -43.57 -31.51
CA ALA A 9 9.35 -43.80 -30.37
C ALA A 9 10.12 -44.60 -29.31
N VAL A 10 10.01 -44.19 -28.06
CA VAL A 10 10.44 -45.00 -26.91
C VAL A 10 9.24 -45.23 -26.02
N THR A 11 8.84 -46.50 -26.00
CA THR A 11 7.90 -47.11 -25.07
C THR A 11 8.63 -47.41 -23.75
N GLY A 12 8.08 -47.08 -22.61
CA GLY A 12 8.64 -47.41 -21.32
C GLY A 12 7.54 -47.66 -20.27
N ALA A 13 7.58 -48.81 -19.71
CA ALA A 13 6.63 -49.60 -18.94
C ALA A 13 6.07 -48.96 -17.67
N ALA A 14 4.81 -49.31 -17.40
CA ALA A 14 4.11 -49.16 -16.11
C ALA A 14 4.62 -50.19 -15.10
N ALA A 15 4.88 -49.75 -13.87
CA ALA A 15 5.04 -50.62 -12.72
C ALA A 15 3.91 -50.34 -11.71
N LEU A 16 3.03 -51.36 -11.59
CA LEU A 16 2.08 -51.49 -10.49
C LEU A 16 2.84 -51.85 -9.20
N LEU A 17 2.56 -51.17 -8.14
CA LEU A 17 2.87 -51.65 -6.76
C LEU A 17 1.60 -51.80 -5.95
N VAL A 18 1.46 -53.01 -5.43
CA VAL A 18 0.31 -53.56 -4.71
C VAL A 18 0.29 -53.09 -3.27
N LEU A 19 -0.88 -52.68 -2.81
CA LEU A 19 -1.21 -52.41 -1.41
C LEU A 19 -1.32 -53.74 -0.63
N THR A 20 -0.65 -53.82 0.51
CA THR A 20 -0.95 -54.80 1.56
C THR A 20 -1.43 -54.06 2.81
N ALA A 21 -2.64 -54.32 3.16
CA ALA A 21 -3.25 -53.95 4.43
C ALA A 21 -2.84 -54.92 5.53
N CYS A 22 -2.49 -54.39 6.70
CA CYS A 22 -2.49 -55.17 7.95
C CYS A 22 -3.36 -54.47 8.99
N THR A 23 -4.45 -55.13 9.30
CA THR A 23 -5.33 -54.87 10.46
C THR A 23 -4.73 -55.51 11.71
N THR A 24 -4.67 -54.78 12.81
CA THR A 24 -4.72 -55.36 14.17
C THR A 24 -5.38 -54.35 15.10
N ASP A 25 -6.55 -54.79 15.60
CA ASP A 25 -7.23 -54.27 16.77
C ASP A 25 -6.65 -54.95 18.02
N PRO A 26 -6.54 -54.30 19.15
CA PRO A 26 -7.11 -54.89 20.34
C PRO A 26 -7.86 -53.89 21.25
N THR A 27 -9.06 -54.27 21.56
CA THR A 27 -9.90 -53.99 22.73
C THR A 27 -9.13 -53.84 24.04
N VAL A 28 -9.36 -52.76 24.79
CA VAL A 28 -9.28 -52.73 26.26
C VAL A 28 -10.38 -51.84 26.81
N THR A 29 -11.17 -52.42 27.71
CA THR A 29 -12.31 -51.90 28.48
C THR A 29 -11.84 -50.96 29.61
N PRO A 30 -12.71 -50.03 30.10
CA PRO A 30 -12.37 -49.01 31.10
C PRO A 30 -12.52 -49.48 32.55
N PRO A 31 -12.00 -48.71 33.49
CA PRO A 31 -12.65 -48.63 34.81
C PRO A 31 -13.29 -47.25 35.05
N SER A 32 -14.51 -47.35 35.50
CA SER A 32 -15.34 -46.34 36.12
C SER A 32 -14.76 -45.92 37.47
N GLU A 33 -14.66 -44.64 37.74
CA GLU A 33 -14.79 -44.10 39.08
C GLU A 33 -15.54 -42.75 39.07
N SER A 34 -16.60 -42.79 39.82
CA SER A 34 -17.51 -41.69 40.15
C SER A 34 -16.86 -40.71 41.14
N SER A 35 -17.02 -39.42 40.90
CA SER A 35 -16.86 -38.37 41.92
C SER A 35 -17.89 -37.25 41.74
N PRO A 36 -18.30 -36.55 42.79
CA PRO A 36 -19.68 -36.14 42.99
C PRO A 36 -20.00 -34.77 42.35
N ALA A 37 -21.30 -34.60 42.13
CA ALA A 37 -21.93 -33.39 41.61
C ALA A 37 -21.58 -32.15 42.46
N ALA A 38 -20.97 -31.13 41.82
CA ALA A 38 -20.93 -29.79 42.36
C ALA A 38 -22.22 -29.07 41.95
N THR A 39 -22.94 -28.64 42.97
CA THR A 39 -24.11 -27.77 42.91
C THR A 39 -23.72 -26.47 42.19
N SER A 40 -24.28 -26.19 41.02
CA SER A 40 -24.20 -24.91 40.35
C SER A 40 -25.15 -23.92 41.04
N GLU A 41 -24.60 -22.88 41.65
CA GLU A 41 -25.35 -21.66 41.96
C GLU A 41 -25.79 -21.00 40.64
N PRO A 42 -26.99 -20.40 40.61
CA PRO A 42 -27.44 -19.67 39.42
C PRO A 42 -26.58 -18.41 39.26
N ALA A 43 -26.15 -18.19 38.00
CA ALA A 43 -25.49 -16.94 37.60
C ALA A 43 -26.42 -15.73 37.88
N PRO A 44 -25.90 -14.61 38.34
CA PRO A 44 -26.67 -13.40 38.46
C PRO A 44 -27.19 -12.94 37.08
N GLU A 45 -28.46 -12.56 37.05
CA GLU A 45 -29.07 -11.88 35.90
C GLU A 45 -28.27 -10.62 35.54
N PRO A 46 -28.10 -10.30 34.26
CA PRO A 46 -27.44 -9.05 33.87
C PRO A 46 -28.31 -7.86 34.35
N GLU A 47 -27.71 -7.02 35.17
CA GLU A 47 -28.29 -5.74 35.50
C GLU A 47 -28.39 -4.89 34.25
N ASP A 48 -29.61 -4.50 33.93
CA ASP A 48 -29.97 -3.55 32.88
C ASP A 48 -29.36 -2.17 33.26
N SER A 49 -28.18 -1.89 32.76
CA SER A 49 -27.59 -0.55 32.84
C SER A 49 -27.87 0.21 31.56
N ASP A 50 -29.04 0.85 31.50
CA ASP A 50 -29.31 2.00 30.65
C ASP A 50 -28.35 3.15 31.02
N GLU A 51 -27.14 3.14 30.47
CA GLU A 51 -26.36 4.38 30.32
C GLU A 51 -26.31 4.71 28.82
N PRO A 52 -26.91 5.86 28.43
CA PRO A 52 -26.75 6.38 27.07
C PRO A 52 -25.42 7.15 27.03
N GLY A 53 -24.45 6.65 26.23
CA GLY A 53 -23.24 7.39 25.87
C GLY A 53 -21.93 6.70 26.24
N GLY A 54 -21.76 5.42 25.92
CA GLY A 54 -20.44 4.83 25.81
C GLY A 54 -19.84 5.28 24.47
N GLU A 55 -18.74 6.06 24.49
CA GLU A 55 -17.87 6.20 23.33
C GLU A 55 -17.55 4.80 22.79
N ALA A 56 -17.75 4.60 21.49
CA ALA A 56 -17.29 3.38 20.84
C ALA A 56 -15.80 3.17 21.20
N PRO A 57 -15.34 1.92 21.43
CA PRO A 57 -13.94 1.69 21.76
C PRO A 57 -13.08 2.34 20.66
N ALA A 58 -12.15 3.20 21.08
CA ALA A 58 -11.27 3.92 20.18
C ALA A 58 -10.52 2.88 19.31
N ASN A 59 -10.49 3.12 18.00
CA ASN A 59 -9.72 2.29 17.06
C ASN A 59 -8.25 2.31 17.51
N GLU A 60 -7.64 1.13 17.70
CA GLU A 60 -6.28 1.00 18.25
C GLU A 60 -5.21 1.69 17.40
N TRP A 61 -5.50 1.95 16.10
CA TRP A 61 -4.62 2.62 15.15
C TRP A 61 -4.85 4.14 15.09
N PHE A 62 -5.78 4.66 15.88
CA PHE A 62 -6.08 6.08 15.88
C PHE A 62 -5.16 6.85 16.85
N ASP A 63 -4.35 7.74 16.30
CA ASP A 63 -3.52 8.70 17.03
C ASP A 63 -4.01 10.11 16.77
N GLN A 64 -4.51 10.80 17.80
CA GLN A 64 -5.09 12.14 17.66
C GLN A 64 -4.05 13.18 17.22
N ALA A 65 -2.82 13.11 17.74
CA ALA A 65 -1.80 14.10 17.40
C ALA A 65 -1.36 13.97 15.94
N MET A 66 -1.18 12.74 15.46
CA MET A 66 -0.86 12.49 14.06
C MET A 66 -2.04 12.83 13.14
N PHE A 67 -3.27 12.52 13.54
CA PHE A 67 -4.47 12.93 12.80
C PHE A 67 -4.53 14.44 12.64
N ASP A 68 -4.36 15.22 13.72
CA ASP A 68 -4.40 16.69 13.68
C ASP A 68 -3.26 17.25 12.80
N THR A 69 -2.07 16.67 12.89
CA THR A 69 -0.92 17.06 12.06
C THR A 69 -1.21 16.85 10.59
N GLN A 70 -1.61 15.64 10.20
CA GLN A 70 -1.90 15.31 8.80
C GLN A 70 -3.13 16.07 8.28
N TYR A 71 -4.13 16.32 9.14
CA TYR A 71 -5.27 17.19 8.81
C TYR A 71 -4.80 18.59 8.41
N ALA A 72 -3.90 19.18 9.18
CA ALA A 72 -3.36 20.52 8.90
C ALA A 72 -2.49 20.52 7.62
N GLN A 73 -1.64 19.53 7.43
CA GLN A 73 -0.73 19.41 6.30
C GLN A 73 -1.43 19.36 4.94
N ARG A 74 -2.67 18.84 4.88
CA ARG A 74 -3.50 18.84 3.66
C ARG A 74 -3.71 20.25 3.05
N SER A 75 -3.66 21.27 3.88
CA SER A 75 -3.88 22.69 3.47
C SER A 75 -2.58 23.47 3.30
N VAL A 76 -1.43 22.86 3.57
CA VAL A 76 -0.13 23.51 3.43
C VAL A 76 0.29 23.51 1.96
N THR A 77 0.74 24.67 1.46
CA THR A 77 1.36 24.73 0.13
C THR A 77 2.74 24.11 0.20
N PRO A 78 3.03 23.05 -0.56
CA PRO A 78 4.35 22.44 -0.55
C PRO A 78 5.45 23.39 -0.99
N GLU A 79 6.60 23.33 -0.35
CA GLU A 79 7.80 24.02 -0.76
C GLU A 79 8.57 23.22 -1.82
N GLY A 80 9.30 23.89 -2.71
CA GLY A 80 10.06 23.27 -3.80
C GLY A 80 9.47 23.56 -5.19
N PRO A 81 10.03 22.96 -6.27
CA PRO A 81 9.59 23.21 -7.64
C PRO A 81 8.18 22.70 -7.87
N ALA A 82 7.27 23.55 -8.35
CA ALA A 82 5.86 23.19 -8.54
C ALA A 82 5.63 22.11 -9.63
N ASP A 83 6.54 22.01 -10.59
CA ASP A 83 6.55 21.04 -11.68
C ASP A 83 7.28 19.73 -11.33
N GLN A 84 7.85 19.63 -10.14
CA GLN A 84 8.61 18.47 -9.67
C GLN A 84 8.13 18.03 -8.28
N PRO A 85 6.92 17.45 -8.16
CA PRO A 85 6.31 17.12 -6.87
C PRO A 85 7.14 16.14 -6.05
N TYR A 86 7.97 15.33 -6.69
CA TYR A 86 8.93 14.41 -6.06
C TYR A 86 10.12 15.11 -5.36
N LEU A 87 10.28 16.42 -5.54
CA LEU A 87 11.25 17.27 -4.84
C LEU A 87 10.59 18.25 -3.87
N GLN A 88 9.26 18.32 -3.86
CA GLN A 88 8.54 19.15 -2.91
C GLN A 88 8.53 18.53 -1.51
N HIS A 89 8.31 19.34 -0.49
CA HIS A 89 8.15 18.93 0.90
C HIS A 89 7.17 19.83 1.64
N ILE A 90 6.60 19.33 2.72
CA ILE A 90 5.66 20.02 3.60
C ILE A 90 6.25 20.03 5.01
N ASP A 91 6.28 21.20 5.67
CA ASP A 91 6.68 21.41 7.08
C ASP A 91 8.02 20.73 7.45
N ALA A 92 9.02 20.74 6.56
CA ALA A 92 10.23 19.97 6.72
C ALA A 92 11.21 20.54 7.77
N GLU A 93 11.67 19.69 8.68
CA GLU A 93 12.89 19.91 9.43
C GLU A 93 14.08 19.30 8.68
N PHE A 94 15.17 20.10 8.51
CA PHE A 94 16.32 19.68 7.72
C PHE A 94 17.43 19.11 8.58
N VAL A 95 18.08 18.06 8.07
CA VAL A 95 19.27 17.46 8.67
C VAL A 95 20.51 17.74 7.82
N ASP A 96 21.61 18.04 8.50
CA ASP A 96 22.93 18.22 7.88
C ASP A 96 23.50 16.84 7.46
N THR A 97 23.77 16.69 6.17
CA THR A 97 24.37 15.48 5.60
C THR A 97 25.84 15.63 5.25
N SER A 98 26.48 16.73 5.63
CA SER A 98 27.87 17.03 5.30
C SER A 98 28.86 15.93 5.71
N GLN A 99 28.55 15.16 6.76
CA GLN A 99 29.32 14.01 7.21
C GLN A 99 29.40 12.87 6.18
N PHE A 100 28.43 12.78 5.25
CA PHE A 100 28.40 11.77 4.20
C PHE A 100 28.96 12.30 2.87
N ALA A 101 29.27 13.58 2.78
CA ALA A 101 29.79 14.20 1.57
C ALA A 101 31.01 13.45 1.06
N SER A 102 30.98 12.98 -0.17
CA SER A 102 32.08 12.26 -0.78
C SER A 102 31.97 12.18 -2.30
N GLU A 103 33.12 12.23 -2.97
CA GLU A 103 33.21 12.16 -4.42
C GLU A 103 32.98 10.72 -4.95
N GLY A 104 32.74 10.60 -6.25
CA GLY A 104 32.58 9.36 -6.98
C GLY A 104 31.18 8.76 -6.91
N ALA A 105 30.88 7.91 -7.90
CA ALA A 105 29.60 7.25 -8.02
C ALA A 105 29.37 6.24 -6.89
N LYS A 106 28.15 6.16 -6.37
CA LYS A 106 27.76 5.39 -5.17
C LYS A 106 27.08 4.08 -5.53
N LYS A 107 27.34 3.04 -4.74
CA LYS A 107 26.56 1.82 -4.76
C LYS A 107 25.37 1.95 -3.81
N VAL A 108 24.16 1.85 -4.35
CA VAL A 108 22.90 1.82 -3.62
C VAL A 108 22.48 0.38 -3.36
N CYS A 109 22.05 0.07 -2.14
CA CYS A 109 21.40 -1.20 -1.82
C CYS A 109 19.94 -0.93 -1.48
N PHE A 110 19.04 -1.52 -2.27
CA PHE A 110 17.61 -1.32 -2.12
C PHE A 110 16.92 -2.61 -1.63
N ALA A 111 16.46 -2.61 -0.37
CA ALA A 111 15.61 -3.65 0.20
C ALA A 111 14.14 -3.26 0.01
N ASN A 112 13.47 -3.91 -0.93
CA ASN A 112 12.10 -3.63 -1.33
C ASN A 112 11.13 -4.63 -0.71
N ALA A 113 9.98 -4.15 -0.22
CA ALA A 113 8.90 -5.02 0.26
C ALA A 113 8.37 -5.92 -0.85
N SER A 114 7.95 -5.34 -1.98
CA SER A 114 7.54 -6.08 -3.18
C SER A 114 7.28 -5.16 -4.38
N ILE A 115 7.12 -5.79 -5.56
CA ILE A 115 6.62 -5.17 -6.81
C ILE A 115 5.36 -5.89 -7.31
N SER A 116 4.59 -6.48 -6.40
CA SER A 116 3.50 -7.40 -6.72
C SER A 116 2.26 -6.71 -7.30
N ASN A 117 2.00 -5.45 -6.96
CA ASN A 117 0.79 -4.74 -7.37
C ASN A 117 1.06 -3.61 -8.39
N PRO A 118 0.03 -3.10 -9.09
CA PRO A 118 0.16 -2.07 -10.12
C PRO A 118 0.81 -0.77 -9.63
N TRP A 119 0.51 -0.31 -8.40
CA TRP A 119 1.10 0.88 -7.81
C TRP A 119 2.63 0.73 -7.68
N ARG A 120 3.09 -0.39 -7.10
CA ARG A 120 4.52 -0.70 -6.94
C ARG A 120 5.23 -0.89 -8.28
N GLN A 121 4.57 -1.51 -9.27
CA GLN A 121 5.13 -1.68 -10.62
C GLN A 121 5.33 -0.33 -11.31
N THR A 122 4.36 0.59 -11.24
CA THR A 122 4.49 1.93 -11.79
C THR A 122 5.64 2.69 -11.13
N GLY A 123 5.72 2.65 -9.80
CA GLY A 123 6.81 3.24 -9.03
C GLY A 123 8.18 2.64 -9.35
N TRP A 124 8.26 1.31 -9.45
CA TRP A 124 9.48 0.59 -9.79
C TRP A 124 10.04 0.99 -11.15
N ILE A 125 9.18 1.08 -12.17
CA ILE A 125 9.58 1.56 -13.49
C ILE A 125 10.13 3.00 -13.38
N THR A 126 9.41 3.87 -12.67
CA THR A 126 9.79 5.28 -12.48
C THR A 126 11.13 5.41 -11.77
N MET A 127 11.36 4.66 -10.68
CA MET A 127 12.63 4.61 -9.94
C MET A 127 13.79 4.17 -10.83
N ASN A 128 13.59 3.15 -11.66
CA ASN A 128 14.65 2.63 -12.53
C ASN A 128 14.98 3.59 -13.70
N GLN A 129 14.01 4.36 -14.19
CA GLN A 129 14.33 5.41 -15.18
C GLN A 129 15.08 6.57 -14.51
N GLN A 130 14.73 6.95 -13.28
CA GLN A 130 15.50 7.92 -12.50
C GLN A 130 16.93 7.41 -12.21
N LEU A 131 17.08 6.12 -11.90
CA LEU A 131 18.38 5.49 -11.70
C LEU A 131 19.27 5.66 -12.94
N LYS A 132 18.77 5.43 -14.15
CA LYS A 132 19.53 5.62 -15.40
C LYS A 132 20.06 7.04 -15.54
N VAL A 133 19.22 8.04 -15.24
CA VAL A 133 19.65 9.45 -15.25
C VAL A 133 20.83 9.68 -14.30
N LEU A 134 20.76 9.15 -13.07
CA LEU A 134 21.82 9.33 -12.08
C LEU A 134 23.07 8.51 -12.38
N GLN A 135 22.93 7.36 -13.06
CA GLN A 135 24.06 6.59 -13.54
C GLN A 135 24.79 7.31 -14.68
N GLU A 136 24.07 7.87 -15.64
CA GLU A 136 24.64 8.68 -16.72
C GLU A 136 25.33 9.94 -16.20
N ALA A 137 24.79 10.52 -15.13
CA ALA A 137 25.39 11.67 -14.43
C ALA A 137 26.61 11.28 -13.56
N GLY A 138 26.92 9.98 -13.39
CA GLY A 138 28.03 9.50 -12.55
C GLY A 138 27.78 9.64 -11.05
N VAL A 139 26.54 9.80 -10.61
CA VAL A 139 26.12 9.89 -9.20
C VAL A 139 25.99 8.50 -8.58
N ILE A 140 25.37 7.58 -9.29
CA ILE A 140 25.16 6.19 -8.87
C ILE A 140 25.91 5.26 -9.83
N SER A 141 26.71 4.34 -9.31
CA SER A 141 27.40 3.33 -10.09
C SER A 141 26.51 2.11 -10.33
N GLU A 142 25.80 1.69 -9.28
CA GLU A 142 24.98 0.48 -9.25
C GLU A 142 23.87 0.65 -8.21
N MET A 143 22.71 0.07 -8.48
CA MET A 143 21.68 -0.20 -7.46
C MET A 143 21.44 -1.70 -7.42
N GLU A 144 21.87 -2.35 -6.34
CA GLU A 144 21.53 -3.74 -6.07
C GLU A 144 20.18 -3.78 -5.35
N THR A 145 19.19 -4.45 -5.96
CA THR A 145 17.84 -4.55 -5.42
C THR A 145 17.54 -5.98 -5.00
N ARG A 146 16.92 -6.13 -3.83
CA ARG A 146 16.33 -7.37 -3.36
C ARG A 146 14.84 -7.15 -3.08
N ASP A 147 14.01 -8.03 -3.63
CA ASP A 147 12.56 -7.96 -3.52
C ASP A 147 12.06 -9.08 -2.60
N ALA A 148 11.53 -8.69 -1.47
CA ALA A 148 11.11 -9.61 -0.41
C ALA A 148 9.78 -10.33 -0.69
N GLN A 149 9.04 -9.95 -1.75
CA GLN A 149 7.78 -10.57 -2.15
C GLN A 149 6.75 -10.62 -1.00
N ASP A 150 6.58 -9.47 -0.34
CA ASP A 150 5.67 -9.29 0.80
C ASP A 150 5.97 -10.20 2.02
N ASN A 151 7.25 -10.54 2.23
CA ASN A 151 7.67 -11.41 3.34
C ASN A 151 8.72 -10.74 4.24
N ASP A 152 8.38 -10.55 5.52
CA ASP A 152 9.24 -9.89 6.50
C ASP A 152 10.57 -10.63 6.72
N ASP A 153 10.55 -11.95 6.91
CA ASP A 153 11.76 -12.73 7.16
C ASP A 153 12.73 -12.64 5.98
N THR A 154 12.21 -12.62 4.76
CA THR A 154 13.01 -12.44 3.54
C THR A 154 13.62 -11.06 3.52
N GLN A 155 12.86 -10.00 3.82
CA GLN A 155 13.37 -8.63 3.80
C GLN A 155 14.43 -8.41 4.90
N ILE A 156 14.23 -8.97 6.09
CA ILE A 156 15.24 -8.95 7.16
C ILE A 156 16.53 -9.59 6.69
N ALA A 157 16.46 -10.79 6.07
CA ALA A 157 17.63 -11.48 5.56
C ALA A 157 18.34 -10.71 4.43
N ASP A 158 17.58 -10.01 3.59
CA ASP A 158 18.11 -9.16 2.52
C ASP A 158 18.86 -7.93 3.08
N ILE A 159 18.32 -7.28 4.10
CA ILE A 159 19.00 -6.17 4.79
C ILE A 159 20.29 -6.68 5.47
N ASP A 160 20.24 -7.81 6.18
CA ASP A 160 21.41 -8.39 6.82
C ASP A 160 22.49 -8.79 5.80
N TYR A 161 22.09 -9.31 4.63
CA TYR A 161 23.03 -9.55 3.52
C TYR A 161 23.68 -8.24 3.03
N PHE A 162 22.91 -7.19 2.82
CA PHE A 162 23.43 -5.89 2.40
C PHE A 162 24.42 -5.31 3.42
N ILE A 163 24.16 -5.47 4.71
CA ILE A 163 25.07 -5.06 5.78
C ILE A 163 26.39 -5.83 5.72
N ALA A 164 26.32 -7.15 5.57
CA ALA A 164 27.48 -8.03 5.66
C ALA A 164 28.32 -8.06 4.36
N GLU A 165 27.67 -8.12 3.21
CA GLU A 165 28.30 -8.46 1.93
C GLU A 165 27.96 -7.51 0.78
N GLY A 166 26.94 -6.67 0.92
CA GLY A 166 26.43 -5.82 -0.17
C GLY A 166 27.42 -4.76 -0.65
N GLY A 167 28.39 -4.35 0.18
CA GLY A 167 29.33 -3.29 -0.19
C GLY A 167 28.67 -1.94 -0.47
N CYS A 168 27.53 -1.69 0.16
CA CYS A 168 26.67 -0.53 -0.03
C CYS A 168 27.38 0.76 0.44
N ASP A 169 27.16 1.87 -0.28
CA ASP A 169 27.46 3.21 0.22
C ASP A 169 26.25 3.81 0.95
N VAL A 170 25.04 3.40 0.57
CA VAL A 170 23.76 3.86 1.13
C VAL A 170 22.73 2.73 1.08
N PHE A 171 21.82 2.71 2.06
CA PHE A 171 20.67 1.81 2.09
C PHE A 171 19.40 2.60 1.74
N ILE A 172 18.60 2.07 0.83
CA ILE A 172 17.21 2.46 0.62
C ILE A 172 16.34 1.30 1.08
N ILE A 173 15.35 1.56 1.91
CA ILE A 173 14.47 0.52 2.46
C ILE A 173 13.02 0.96 2.29
N SER A 174 12.19 0.15 1.60
CA SER A 174 10.74 0.24 1.61
C SER A 174 10.21 -0.90 2.49
N PRO A 175 9.91 -0.66 3.77
CA PRO A 175 9.56 -1.73 4.71
C PRO A 175 8.30 -2.50 4.31
N ASN A 176 8.29 -3.81 4.51
CA ASN A 176 7.09 -4.61 4.32
C ASN A 176 6.09 -4.40 5.48
N SER A 177 6.60 -4.40 6.70
CA SER A 177 5.83 -4.02 7.90
C SER A 177 6.67 -3.14 8.83
N THR A 178 6.02 -2.24 9.55
CA THR A 178 6.68 -1.28 10.44
C THR A 178 7.42 -1.98 11.58
N ALA A 179 6.72 -2.78 12.37
CA ALA A 179 7.26 -3.37 13.59
C ALA A 179 8.37 -4.41 13.33
N ALA A 180 8.18 -5.29 12.34
CA ALA A 180 9.16 -6.35 12.06
C ALA A 180 10.44 -5.80 11.43
N MET A 181 10.34 -4.72 10.62
CA MET A 181 11.48 -4.14 9.93
C MET A 181 12.34 -3.23 10.81
N THR A 182 11.78 -2.63 11.87
CA THR A 182 12.50 -1.68 12.74
C THR A 182 13.86 -2.20 13.20
N PRO A 183 14.02 -3.41 13.78
CA PRO A 183 15.32 -3.90 14.21
C PRO A 183 16.35 -4.11 13.09
N ALA A 184 15.88 -4.43 11.87
CA ALA A 184 16.76 -4.59 10.72
C ALA A 184 17.27 -3.24 10.20
N VAL A 185 16.39 -2.23 10.20
CA VAL A 185 16.76 -0.83 9.87
C VAL A 185 17.76 -0.28 10.87
N GLU A 186 17.57 -0.52 12.18
CA GLU A 186 18.53 -0.11 13.21
C GLU A 186 19.92 -0.71 12.97
N ARG A 187 20.01 -2.01 12.63
CA ARG A 187 21.28 -2.63 12.25
C ARG A 187 21.93 -2.01 11.02
N ALA A 188 21.12 -1.60 10.03
CA ALA A 188 21.65 -0.86 8.87
C ALA A 188 22.21 0.49 9.29
N CYS A 189 21.55 1.22 10.18
CA CYS A 189 22.04 2.49 10.75
C CYS A 189 23.36 2.31 11.54
N GLU A 190 23.53 1.22 12.29
CA GLU A 190 24.76 0.92 13.05
C GLU A 190 26.01 0.80 12.15
N THR A 191 25.83 0.61 10.85
CA THR A 191 26.95 0.62 9.89
C THR A 191 27.60 2.00 9.74
N GLY A 192 26.94 3.08 10.19
CA GLY A 192 27.38 4.47 10.02
C GLY A 192 27.20 5.00 8.59
N LYS A 193 26.52 4.25 7.71
CA LYS A 193 26.14 4.67 6.35
C LYS A 193 24.75 5.30 6.36
N PRO A 194 24.45 6.20 5.41
CA PRO A 194 23.11 6.77 5.33
C PRO A 194 22.06 5.70 5.04
N VAL A 195 20.95 5.76 5.77
CA VAL A 195 19.76 4.92 5.57
C VAL A 195 18.61 5.82 5.19
N ILE A 196 17.94 5.50 4.10
CA ILE A 196 16.75 6.18 3.58
C ILE A 196 15.59 5.19 3.68
N VAL A 197 14.54 5.56 4.40
CA VAL A 197 13.28 4.80 4.45
C VAL A 197 12.25 5.51 3.59
N PHE A 198 11.39 4.78 2.87
CA PHE A 198 10.29 5.38 2.13
C PHE A 198 9.07 4.47 2.05
N ASP A 199 7.90 5.05 1.72
CA ASP A 199 6.58 4.44 1.63
C ASP A 199 6.02 4.12 3.03
N ARG A 200 6.42 3.03 3.64
CA ARG A 200 6.05 2.65 5.01
C ARG A 200 7.17 3.01 5.98
N GLY A 201 6.78 3.46 7.17
CA GLY A 201 7.71 3.88 8.21
C GLY A 201 8.28 2.74 9.05
N VAL A 202 9.15 3.11 9.98
CA VAL A 202 9.72 2.26 11.04
C VAL A 202 9.61 3.00 12.38
N GLN A 203 9.77 2.28 13.49
CA GLN A 203 9.64 2.83 14.85
C GLN A 203 11.02 3.23 15.42
N THR A 204 11.82 3.96 14.63
CA THR A 204 13.15 4.45 15.03
C THR A 204 13.51 5.70 14.25
N ASP A 205 14.21 6.62 14.88
CA ASP A 205 14.67 7.89 14.30
C ASP A 205 16.08 7.80 13.69
N CYS A 206 16.62 6.58 13.52
CA CYS A 206 17.98 6.40 13.02
C CYS A 206 18.18 6.63 11.50
N PRO A 207 17.17 6.50 10.60
CA PRO A 207 17.30 6.87 9.20
C PRO A 207 17.62 8.36 9.03
N VAL A 208 18.43 8.68 8.00
CA VAL A 208 18.74 10.08 7.67
C VAL A 208 17.49 10.81 7.19
N THR A 209 16.60 10.11 6.50
CA THR A 209 15.32 10.65 6.05
C THR A 209 14.27 9.53 5.94
N PHE A 210 13.04 9.87 6.26
CA PHE A 210 11.86 9.08 5.95
C PHE A 210 11.02 9.82 4.92
N ILE A 211 10.80 9.22 3.75
CA ILE A 211 10.12 9.81 2.59
C ILE A 211 8.74 9.17 2.43
N HIS A 212 7.70 9.96 2.53
CA HIS A 212 6.31 9.49 2.38
C HIS A 212 5.38 10.62 1.96
N PRO A 213 4.19 10.33 1.39
CA PRO A 213 3.11 11.32 1.28
C PRO A 213 2.64 11.78 2.65
N ILE A 214 1.74 12.76 2.74
CA ILE A 214 1.23 13.25 4.05
C ILE A 214 0.86 12.08 4.96
N GLY A 215 0.14 11.06 4.45
CA GLY A 215 -0.03 9.83 5.19
C GLY A 215 -1.44 9.25 5.17
N GLY A 216 -1.65 8.22 6.00
CA GLY A 216 -2.88 7.46 6.04
C GLY A 216 -4.06 8.26 6.56
N PHE A 217 -3.89 9.05 7.63
CA PHE A 217 -4.96 9.88 8.15
C PHE A 217 -5.43 10.92 7.14
N ALA A 218 -4.52 11.64 6.45
CA ALA A 218 -4.89 12.60 5.41
C ALA A 218 -5.72 11.95 4.30
N TRP A 219 -5.31 10.76 3.84
CA TRP A 219 -6.05 9.99 2.84
C TRP A 219 -7.46 9.59 3.33
N GLY A 220 -7.55 9.09 4.56
CA GLY A 220 -8.81 8.73 5.19
C GLY A 220 -9.74 9.91 5.40
N ILE A 221 -9.18 11.07 5.75
CA ILE A 221 -9.94 12.33 5.91
C ILE A 221 -10.50 12.78 4.56
N ASP A 222 -9.67 12.87 3.51
CA ASP A 222 -10.11 13.30 2.18
C ASP A 222 -11.27 12.44 1.67
N THR A 223 -11.16 11.13 1.83
CA THR A 223 -12.18 10.17 1.37
C THR A 223 -13.46 10.21 2.20
N ALA A 224 -13.32 10.32 3.52
CA ALA A 224 -14.49 10.39 4.40
C ALA A 224 -15.23 11.73 4.25
N GLU A 225 -14.52 12.86 4.25
CA GLU A 225 -15.14 14.19 4.03
C GLU A 225 -15.89 14.24 2.70
N PHE A 226 -15.28 13.68 1.62
CA PHE A 226 -15.96 13.60 0.32
C PHE A 226 -17.26 12.80 0.40
N LEU A 227 -17.26 11.62 1.01
CA LEU A 227 -18.47 10.81 1.15
C LEU A 227 -19.51 11.50 2.04
N ILE A 228 -19.09 12.11 3.15
CA ILE A 228 -19.97 12.85 4.06
C ILE A 228 -20.65 14.04 3.36
N GLU A 229 -19.92 14.75 2.49
CA GLU A 229 -20.50 15.87 1.71
C GLU A 229 -21.65 15.43 0.80
N HIS A 230 -21.63 14.17 0.33
CA HIS A 230 -22.59 13.66 -0.65
C HIS A 230 -23.64 12.69 -0.06
N LEU A 231 -23.55 12.38 1.23
CA LEU A 231 -24.41 11.43 1.92
C LEU A 231 -25.15 12.08 3.09
N GLU A 232 -26.36 11.62 3.36
CA GLU A 232 -27.16 12.08 4.50
C GLU A 232 -26.87 11.20 5.75
N PRO A 233 -27.05 11.72 6.98
CA PRO A 233 -26.99 10.90 8.18
C PRO A 233 -27.94 9.69 8.11
N GLY A 234 -27.45 8.52 8.52
CA GLY A 234 -28.15 7.23 8.36
C GLY A 234 -27.89 6.54 7.03
N SER A 235 -27.10 7.14 6.13
CA SER A 235 -26.61 6.47 4.93
C SER A 235 -25.69 5.29 5.27
N LYS A 236 -25.67 4.28 4.39
CA LYS A 236 -24.84 3.09 4.53
C LYS A 236 -23.66 3.12 3.57
N VAL A 237 -22.46 2.99 4.14
CA VAL A 237 -21.19 2.90 3.42
C VAL A 237 -20.61 1.50 3.59
N VAL A 238 -20.22 0.85 2.50
CA VAL A 238 -19.41 -0.36 2.53
C VAL A 238 -17.95 0.03 2.34
N ALA A 239 -17.12 -0.26 3.34
CA ALA A 239 -15.70 0.02 3.32
C ALA A 239 -14.92 -1.24 2.87
N LEU A 240 -14.20 -1.11 1.78
CA LEU A 240 -13.44 -2.18 1.13
C LEU A 240 -11.95 -1.97 1.39
N ARG A 241 -11.44 -2.64 2.43
CA ARG A 241 -10.07 -2.49 2.92
C ARG A 241 -9.15 -3.54 2.27
N ILE A 242 -7.90 -3.16 1.95
CA ILE A 242 -6.96 -4.06 1.27
C ILE A 242 -6.46 -5.15 2.23
N LEU A 243 -5.66 -4.76 3.22
CA LEU A 243 -4.93 -5.67 4.11
C LEU A 243 -4.98 -5.17 5.56
N PRO A 244 -5.08 -6.08 6.54
CA PRO A 244 -4.94 -5.72 7.96
C PRO A 244 -3.48 -5.56 8.37
N GLY A 245 -3.23 -4.76 9.42
CA GLY A 245 -1.94 -4.69 10.12
C GLY A 245 -0.85 -3.90 9.38
N VAL A 246 -1.21 -3.12 8.36
CA VAL A 246 -0.32 -2.18 7.67
C VAL A 246 -0.64 -0.77 8.14
N ASP A 247 0.25 -0.14 8.90
CA ASP A 247 0.02 1.12 9.60
C ASP A 247 -0.69 2.18 8.75
N VAL A 248 -0.18 2.48 7.55
CA VAL A 248 -0.77 3.49 6.68
C VAL A 248 -2.20 3.14 6.23
N LEU A 249 -2.51 1.86 6.02
CA LEU A 249 -3.86 1.40 5.64
C LEU A 249 -4.81 1.42 6.83
N GLU A 250 -4.32 1.02 7.99
CA GLU A 250 -5.09 1.11 9.24
C GLU A 250 -5.42 2.56 9.61
N GLN A 251 -4.47 3.48 9.44
CA GLN A 251 -4.69 4.92 9.64
C GLN A 251 -5.74 5.50 8.69
N ARG A 252 -5.77 5.05 7.41
CA ARG A 252 -6.82 5.45 6.44
C ARG A 252 -8.20 5.14 7.00
N TRP A 253 -8.37 3.90 7.47
CA TRP A 253 -9.65 3.46 8.02
C TRP A 253 -9.97 4.13 9.35
N ALA A 254 -9.01 4.24 10.27
CA ALA A 254 -9.24 4.86 11.58
C ALA A 254 -9.73 6.31 11.47
N ALA A 255 -9.21 7.09 10.50
CA ALA A 255 -9.71 8.41 10.20
C ALA A 255 -11.13 8.39 9.62
N ALA A 256 -11.36 7.53 8.62
CA ALA A 256 -12.65 7.46 7.95
C ALA A 256 -13.75 6.96 8.90
N GLU A 257 -13.50 5.91 9.67
CA GLU A 257 -14.43 5.36 10.68
C GLU A 257 -14.87 6.41 11.69
N LYS A 258 -13.89 7.16 12.25
CA LYS A 258 -14.16 8.26 13.19
C LYS A 258 -15.08 9.30 12.57
N LEU A 259 -14.76 9.78 11.37
CA LEU A 259 -15.53 10.85 10.72
C LEU A 259 -16.91 10.37 10.29
N PHE A 260 -17.07 9.13 9.83
CA PHE A 260 -18.37 8.53 9.52
C PHE A 260 -19.25 8.43 10.79
N ALA A 261 -18.67 7.98 11.89
CA ALA A 261 -19.40 7.90 13.17
C ALA A 261 -19.88 9.28 13.63
N GLU A 262 -19.03 10.31 13.54
CA GLU A 262 -19.38 11.69 13.89
C GLU A 262 -20.47 12.28 12.97
N ALA A 263 -20.48 11.91 11.70
CA ALA A 263 -21.50 12.31 10.71
C ALA A 263 -22.78 11.50 10.79
N GLY A 264 -22.84 10.46 11.63
CA GLY A 264 -23.99 9.56 11.72
C GLY A 264 -24.17 8.65 10.49
N ILE A 265 -23.09 8.32 9.78
CA ILE A 265 -23.05 7.38 8.65
C ILE A 265 -22.76 5.99 9.17
N GLU A 266 -23.56 4.99 8.73
CA GLU A 266 -23.34 3.59 9.07
C GLU A 266 -22.31 2.98 8.14
N ALA A 267 -21.11 2.70 8.60
CA ALA A 267 -20.04 2.10 7.81
C ALA A 267 -19.77 0.65 8.24
N GLU A 268 -19.72 -0.27 7.27
CA GLU A 268 -19.39 -1.69 7.46
C GLU A 268 -18.08 -1.99 6.69
N ASP A 269 -17.00 -2.42 7.41
CA ASP A 269 -15.71 -2.67 6.80
C ASP A 269 -15.45 -4.15 6.47
N HIS A 270 -14.74 -4.39 5.37
CA HIS A 270 -14.39 -5.71 4.88
C HIS A 270 -12.98 -5.75 4.30
N PHE A 271 -12.13 -6.67 4.78
CA PHE A 271 -10.86 -6.93 4.15
C PHE A 271 -11.04 -7.70 2.85
N THR A 272 -10.53 -7.14 1.76
CA THR A 272 -10.72 -7.69 0.41
C THR A 272 -9.49 -8.40 -0.14
N GLY A 273 -8.28 -8.00 0.28
CA GLY A 273 -7.04 -8.43 -0.34
C GLY A 273 -6.87 -7.90 -1.77
N ALA A 274 -7.60 -6.83 -2.13
CA ALA A 274 -7.73 -6.32 -3.50
C ALA A 274 -8.22 -7.38 -4.51
N ASP A 275 -8.92 -8.43 -4.05
CA ASP A 275 -9.48 -9.47 -4.92
C ASP A 275 -10.83 -9.00 -5.51
N PRO A 276 -10.92 -8.76 -6.83
CA PRO A 276 -12.14 -8.26 -7.48
C PRO A 276 -13.34 -9.23 -7.34
N VAL A 277 -13.10 -10.53 -7.27
CA VAL A 277 -14.17 -11.52 -7.07
C VAL A 277 -14.77 -11.39 -5.67
N LYS A 278 -13.90 -11.23 -4.67
CA LYS A 278 -14.33 -11.04 -3.28
C LYS A 278 -15.07 -9.71 -3.12
N ILE A 279 -14.57 -8.63 -3.74
CA ILE A 279 -15.21 -7.32 -3.73
C ILE A 279 -16.64 -7.40 -4.32
N LYS A 280 -16.80 -7.99 -5.50
CA LYS A 280 -18.13 -8.18 -6.12
C LYS A 280 -19.06 -9.00 -5.23
N SER A 281 -18.57 -10.03 -4.56
CA SER A 281 -19.38 -10.83 -3.61
C SER A 281 -19.84 -10.00 -2.43
N ILE A 282 -18.94 -9.22 -1.79
CA ILE A 282 -19.27 -8.35 -0.66
C ILE A 282 -20.35 -7.34 -1.05
N ILE A 283 -20.17 -6.66 -2.17
CA ILE A 283 -21.15 -5.66 -2.65
C ILE A 283 -22.48 -6.30 -2.99
N SER A 284 -22.49 -7.44 -3.69
CA SER A 284 -23.73 -8.16 -4.03
C SER A 284 -24.49 -8.60 -2.79
N ASP A 285 -23.78 -9.08 -1.76
CA ASP A 285 -24.38 -9.47 -0.47
C ASP A 285 -24.93 -8.24 0.28
N ALA A 286 -24.21 -7.11 0.25
CA ALA A 286 -24.67 -5.86 0.84
C ALA A 286 -25.96 -5.34 0.15
N LEU A 287 -25.98 -5.32 -1.18
CA LEU A 287 -27.16 -4.94 -1.97
C LEU A 287 -28.35 -5.87 -1.71
N ALA A 288 -28.13 -7.17 -1.53
CA ALA A 288 -29.20 -8.13 -1.18
C ALA A 288 -29.77 -7.89 0.23
N ARG A 289 -29.02 -7.28 1.14
CA ARG A 289 -29.48 -6.92 2.50
C ARG A 289 -30.20 -5.57 2.54
N GLY A 290 -29.97 -4.70 1.55
CA GLY A 290 -30.59 -3.38 1.50
C GLY A 290 -29.84 -2.40 0.62
N GLU A 291 -30.15 -1.12 0.76
CA GLU A 291 -29.50 -0.05 -0.01
C GLU A 291 -28.05 0.17 0.47
N VAL A 292 -27.15 0.41 -0.49
CA VAL A 292 -25.78 0.87 -0.29
C VAL A 292 -25.65 2.24 -0.93
N HIS A 293 -25.32 3.25 -0.13
CA HIS A 293 -25.31 4.65 -0.57
C HIS A 293 -23.91 5.12 -0.96
N GLY A 294 -22.89 4.57 -0.30
CA GLY A 294 -21.49 4.93 -0.54
C GLY A 294 -20.56 3.72 -0.51
N ILE A 295 -19.47 3.83 -1.25
CA ILE A 295 -18.33 2.88 -1.21
C ILE A 295 -17.08 3.66 -0.82
N TRP A 296 -16.50 3.30 0.30
CA TRP A 296 -15.16 3.71 0.68
C TRP A 296 -14.18 2.63 0.23
N MET A 297 -13.24 2.99 -0.64
CA MET A 297 -12.28 2.02 -1.20
C MET A 297 -10.86 2.44 -0.92
N ASP A 298 -10.07 1.49 -0.44
CA ASP A 298 -8.68 1.64 -0.01
C ASP A 298 -7.66 1.33 -1.14
N ALA A 299 -8.14 0.99 -2.37
CA ALA A 299 -7.31 0.72 -3.54
C ALA A 299 -8.06 1.00 -4.86
N GLY A 300 -7.33 1.35 -5.93
CA GLY A 300 -7.91 1.79 -7.20
C GLY A 300 -8.64 0.72 -7.99
N ASP A 301 -8.00 -0.41 -8.23
CA ASP A 301 -8.55 -1.52 -9.03
C ASP A 301 -9.81 -2.14 -8.41
N GLY A 302 -9.90 -2.14 -7.09
CA GLY A 302 -11.07 -2.61 -6.37
C GLY A 302 -12.32 -1.77 -6.60
N ALA A 303 -12.17 -0.46 -6.84
CA ALA A 303 -13.29 0.44 -7.10
C ALA A 303 -14.03 0.07 -8.40
N VAL A 304 -13.32 -0.36 -9.45
CA VAL A 304 -13.92 -0.85 -10.68
C VAL A 304 -14.79 -2.08 -10.41
N ALA A 305 -14.27 -3.06 -9.67
CA ALA A 305 -15.02 -4.27 -9.32
C ALA A 305 -16.27 -3.96 -8.48
N ALA A 306 -16.19 -2.96 -7.59
CA ALA A 306 -17.36 -2.50 -6.84
C ALA A 306 -18.44 -1.91 -7.76
N LEU A 307 -18.08 -1.00 -8.68
CA LEU A 307 -19.02 -0.42 -9.65
C LEU A 307 -19.65 -1.48 -10.55
N GLU A 308 -18.89 -2.46 -11.02
CA GLU A 308 -19.42 -3.57 -11.83
C GLU A 308 -20.45 -4.42 -11.05
N ALA A 309 -20.35 -4.53 -9.73
CA ALA A 309 -21.37 -5.23 -8.95
C ALA A 309 -22.70 -4.49 -8.91
N PHE A 310 -22.71 -3.14 -8.94
CA PHE A 310 -23.91 -2.32 -9.08
C PHE A 310 -24.53 -2.48 -10.48
N GLU A 311 -23.69 -2.52 -11.54
CA GLU A 311 -24.13 -2.81 -12.91
C GLU A 311 -24.82 -4.17 -13.01
N ASP A 312 -24.18 -5.21 -12.45
CA ASP A 312 -24.70 -6.58 -12.43
C ASP A 312 -26.06 -6.68 -11.69
N ALA A 313 -26.23 -5.87 -10.64
CA ALA A 313 -27.50 -5.77 -9.90
C ALA A 313 -28.56 -4.90 -10.60
N GLY A 314 -28.17 -4.09 -11.57
CA GLY A 314 -29.06 -3.18 -12.29
C GLY A 314 -29.63 -2.05 -11.43
N VAL A 315 -28.84 -1.57 -10.45
CA VAL A 315 -29.18 -0.46 -9.55
C VAL A 315 -28.29 0.75 -9.83
N ASP A 316 -28.71 1.93 -9.33
CA ASP A 316 -27.94 3.17 -9.49
C ASP A 316 -26.58 3.07 -8.76
N TYR A 317 -25.59 3.76 -9.30
CA TYR A 317 -24.26 3.79 -8.70
C TYR A 317 -24.25 4.53 -7.35
N PRO A 318 -23.41 4.08 -6.40
CA PRO A 318 -23.20 4.78 -5.14
C PRO A 318 -22.28 6.00 -5.32
N VAL A 319 -22.15 6.83 -4.29
CA VAL A 319 -20.99 7.72 -4.16
C VAL A 319 -19.77 6.86 -3.85
N ILE A 320 -18.63 7.07 -4.51
CA ILE A 320 -17.48 6.15 -4.39
C ILE A 320 -16.14 6.88 -4.30
N THR A 321 -15.21 6.33 -3.53
CA THR A 321 -13.78 6.69 -3.61
C THR A 321 -13.01 5.54 -4.25
N GLY A 322 -11.96 5.87 -5.03
CA GLY A 322 -11.01 4.91 -5.58
C GLY A 322 -9.60 5.38 -5.28
N GLU A 323 -8.69 5.19 -6.22
CA GLU A 323 -7.36 5.81 -6.26
C GLU A 323 -7.12 6.49 -7.61
N ASP A 324 -5.92 7.03 -7.83
CA ASP A 324 -5.54 7.61 -9.12
C ASP A 324 -5.08 6.57 -10.16
N GLU A 325 -5.53 5.31 -10.02
CA GLU A 325 -5.32 4.27 -11.02
C GLU A 325 -6.22 4.49 -12.24
N LEU A 326 -5.66 4.36 -13.45
CA LEU A 326 -6.36 4.70 -14.69
C LEU A 326 -7.57 3.82 -14.97
N SER A 327 -7.62 2.58 -14.51
CA SER A 327 -8.80 1.74 -14.59
C SER A 327 -10.01 2.41 -13.95
N PHE A 328 -9.83 2.92 -12.73
CA PHE A 328 -10.87 3.64 -12.01
C PHE A 328 -11.19 5.00 -12.63
N LEU A 329 -10.18 5.81 -12.97
CA LEU A 329 -10.41 7.13 -13.56
C LEU A 329 -11.18 7.05 -14.89
N ARG A 330 -10.89 6.05 -15.72
CA ARG A 330 -11.62 5.77 -16.96
C ARG A 330 -13.06 5.33 -16.69
N LYS A 331 -13.26 4.43 -15.74
CA LYS A 331 -14.60 3.97 -15.33
C LYS A 331 -15.42 5.12 -14.74
N TRP A 332 -14.82 5.97 -13.92
CA TRP A 332 -15.43 7.20 -13.42
C TRP A 332 -15.89 8.11 -14.56
N LYS A 333 -15.02 8.38 -15.54
CA LYS A 333 -15.36 9.19 -16.72
C LYS A 333 -16.48 8.57 -17.56
N GLU A 334 -16.45 7.27 -17.77
CA GLU A 334 -17.43 6.52 -18.55
C GLU A 334 -18.83 6.58 -17.92
N THR A 335 -18.90 6.35 -16.62
CA THR A 335 -20.17 6.22 -15.89
C THR A 335 -20.73 7.55 -15.41
N GLY A 336 -19.88 8.56 -15.21
CA GLY A 336 -20.25 9.83 -14.60
C GLY A 336 -20.66 9.71 -13.13
N VAL A 337 -20.22 8.63 -12.45
CA VAL A 337 -20.49 8.42 -11.03
C VAL A 337 -19.90 9.56 -10.20
N THR A 338 -20.56 9.90 -9.08
CA THR A 338 -20.02 10.86 -8.12
C THR A 338 -18.85 10.22 -7.38
N ALA A 339 -17.62 10.69 -7.64
CA ALA A 339 -16.42 10.03 -7.16
C ALA A 339 -15.28 10.99 -6.83
N LEU A 340 -14.32 10.48 -6.04
CA LEU A 340 -13.04 11.10 -5.74
C LEU A 340 -11.91 10.08 -6.05
N GLY A 341 -10.81 10.57 -6.64
CA GLY A 341 -9.58 9.81 -6.81
C GLY A 341 -8.54 10.23 -5.76
N PRO A 342 -8.57 9.70 -4.53
CA PRO A 342 -7.54 9.99 -3.56
C PRO A 342 -6.19 9.48 -4.06
N VAL A 343 -5.11 10.12 -3.62
CA VAL A 343 -3.76 9.84 -4.12
C VAL A 343 -2.87 9.41 -2.96
N TYR A 344 -2.16 8.32 -3.15
CA TYR A 344 -0.97 8.00 -2.38
C TYR A 344 0.23 8.09 -3.32
N SER A 345 0.89 9.24 -3.29
CA SER A 345 1.75 9.76 -4.36
C SER A 345 2.78 8.75 -4.88
N ASN A 346 2.56 8.20 -6.08
CA ASN A 346 3.44 7.20 -6.69
C ASN A 346 4.83 7.76 -7.05
N PHE A 347 4.94 9.07 -7.32
CA PHE A 347 6.22 9.73 -7.59
C PHE A 347 7.21 9.67 -6.41
N GLN A 348 6.80 9.29 -5.22
CA GLN A 348 7.70 9.05 -4.10
C GLN A 348 8.82 8.02 -4.40
N TRP A 349 8.64 7.17 -5.39
CA TRP A 349 9.68 6.23 -5.83
C TRP A 349 10.91 6.90 -6.45
N ARG A 350 10.82 8.15 -6.90
CA ARG A 350 11.96 8.92 -7.40
C ARG A 350 12.78 9.54 -6.28
N THR A 351 12.10 10.01 -5.24
CA THR A 351 12.68 10.83 -4.17
C THR A 351 13.87 10.17 -3.44
N PRO A 352 13.86 8.86 -3.11
CA PRO A 352 15.00 8.21 -2.47
C PRO A 352 16.31 8.31 -3.26
N LEU A 353 16.25 8.16 -4.58
CA LEU A 353 17.44 8.28 -5.42
C LEU A 353 17.94 9.73 -5.52
N LEU A 354 17.03 10.70 -5.51
CA LEU A 354 17.38 12.13 -5.45
C LEU A 354 17.92 12.52 -4.06
N ALA A 355 17.42 11.89 -2.99
CA ALA A 355 18.00 12.03 -1.66
C ALA A 355 19.44 11.48 -1.60
N VAL A 356 19.75 10.35 -2.23
CA VAL A 356 21.12 9.84 -2.38
C VAL A 356 22.04 10.89 -2.99
N GLN A 357 21.61 11.56 -4.09
CA GLN A 357 22.38 12.59 -4.73
C GLN A 357 22.69 13.77 -3.77
N LYS A 358 21.68 14.24 -3.05
CA LYS A 358 21.81 15.35 -2.09
C LYS A 358 22.70 14.99 -0.89
N ILE A 359 22.48 13.81 -0.30
CA ILE A 359 23.25 13.32 0.85
C ILE A 359 24.76 13.29 0.53
N PHE A 360 25.14 12.73 -0.61
CA PHE A 360 26.56 12.66 -0.98
C PHE A 360 27.14 13.96 -1.53
N ALA A 361 26.29 14.93 -1.92
CA ALA A 361 26.71 16.31 -2.13
C ALA A 361 26.90 17.08 -0.81
N GLY A 362 26.46 16.53 0.33
CA GLY A 362 26.50 17.20 1.63
C GLY A 362 25.48 18.30 1.79
N GLU A 363 24.39 18.22 1.02
CA GLU A 363 23.26 19.15 1.12
C GLU A 363 22.37 18.80 2.31
N GLU A 364 21.72 19.79 2.90
CA GLU A 364 20.65 19.53 3.88
C GLU A 364 19.44 18.93 3.18
N ILE A 365 18.81 17.93 3.82
CA ILE A 365 17.56 17.30 3.35
C ILE A 365 16.54 17.21 4.48
N PRO A 366 15.24 17.10 4.18
CA PRO A 366 14.24 16.82 5.20
C PRO A 366 14.55 15.54 5.99
N SER A 367 14.47 15.58 7.32
CA SER A 367 14.54 14.37 8.16
C SER A 367 13.30 13.50 7.97
N GLU A 368 12.15 14.14 7.87
CA GLU A 368 10.89 13.59 7.40
C GLU A 368 10.51 14.33 6.13
N TRP A 369 10.54 13.63 5.00
CA TRP A 369 10.28 14.23 3.69
C TRP A 369 8.84 13.97 3.28
N VAL A 370 7.95 14.82 3.79
CA VAL A 370 6.51 14.74 3.54
C VAL A 370 6.20 15.29 2.15
N LEU A 371 5.71 14.43 1.28
CA LEU A 371 5.36 14.75 -0.10
C LEU A 371 3.89 15.17 -0.24
N PRO A 372 3.56 16.02 -1.24
CA PRO A 372 2.17 16.43 -1.48
C PRO A 372 1.27 15.23 -1.85
N GLN A 373 0.00 15.28 -1.42
CA GLN A 373 -0.95 14.17 -1.54
C GLN A 373 -2.34 14.60 -2.02
N ALA A 374 -2.48 15.71 -2.73
CA ALA A 374 -3.77 16.20 -3.17
C ALA A 374 -4.53 15.18 -4.05
N PRO A 375 -5.83 14.89 -3.78
CA PRO A 375 -6.64 13.96 -4.56
C PRO A 375 -6.89 14.49 -5.99
N ILE A 376 -7.39 13.62 -6.88
CA ILE A 376 -7.93 14.01 -8.19
C ILE A 376 -9.43 14.23 -8.02
N THR A 377 -9.88 15.43 -8.37
CA THR A 377 -11.28 15.84 -8.36
C THR A 377 -11.91 15.70 -9.75
N VAL A 378 -13.23 15.83 -9.82
CA VAL A 378 -13.96 15.80 -11.10
C VAL A 378 -13.48 16.89 -12.08
N ASP A 379 -13.04 18.04 -11.57
CA ASP A 379 -12.56 19.16 -12.39
C ASP A 379 -11.21 18.85 -13.06
N GLU A 380 -10.40 17.97 -12.45
CA GLU A 380 -9.06 17.59 -12.93
C GLU A 380 -9.05 16.27 -13.72
N LEU A 381 -10.14 15.50 -13.66
CA LEU A 381 -10.23 14.15 -14.22
C LEU A 381 -9.83 14.08 -15.70
N ASP A 382 -10.37 14.99 -16.52
CA ASP A 382 -10.11 15.03 -17.96
C ASP A 382 -8.65 15.36 -18.28
N ASP A 383 -8.03 16.25 -17.51
CA ASP A 383 -6.63 16.62 -17.69
C ASP A 383 -5.69 15.45 -17.35
N TYR A 384 -5.98 14.69 -16.25
CA TYR A 384 -5.20 13.52 -15.90
C TYR A 384 -5.37 12.37 -16.89
N LEU A 385 -6.58 12.13 -17.39
CA LEU A 385 -6.82 11.13 -18.44
C LEU A 385 -6.09 11.49 -19.74
N ALA A 386 -6.09 12.76 -20.13
CA ALA A 386 -5.40 13.22 -21.33
C ALA A 386 -3.86 13.09 -21.20
N ARG A 387 -3.28 13.47 -20.05
CA ARG A 387 -1.82 13.33 -19.79
C ARG A 387 -1.36 11.87 -19.82
N ASN A 388 -2.24 10.94 -19.44
CA ASN A 388 -1.96 9.50 -19.36
C ASN A 388 -2.57 8.72 -20.54
N GLU A 389 -2.81 9.39 -21.68
CA GLU A 389 -3.34 8.72 -22.87
C GLU A 389 -2.41 7.59 -23.31
N GLY A 390 -2.97 6.41 -23.60
CA GLY A 390 -2.24 5.22 -24.04
C GLY A 390 -1.54 4.44 -22.93
N MET A 391 -1.56 4.91 -21.67
CA MET A 391 -1.06 4.12 -20.54
C MET A 391 -1.99 2.94 -20.22
N PRO A 392 -1.49 1.81 -19.68
CA PRO A 392 -2.31 0.67 -19.30
C PRO A 392 -3.22 0.98 -18.12
N ASP A 393 -4.27 0.18 -17.93
CA ASP A 393 -5.27 0.38 -16.88
C ASP A 393 -4.67 0.40 -15.46
N GLY A 394 -3.68 -0.43 -15.19
CA GLY A 394 -2.99 -0.45 -13.89
C GLY A 394 -1.92 0.64 -13.72
N HIS A 395 -1.90 1.69 -14.55
CA HIS A 395 -1.01 2.82 -14.38
C HIS A 395 -1.62 3.86 -13.42
N TYR A 396 -0.78 4.51 -12.62
CA TYR A 396 -1.17 5.56 -11.67
C TYR A 396 -0.94 6.94 -12.27
N ALA A 397 -1.96 7.80 -12.23
CA ALA A 397 -1.97 9.08 -12.95
C ALA A 397 -0.95 10.10 -12.41
N LYS A 398 -0.67 10.07 -11.11
CA LYS A 398 0.34 10.94 -10.47
C LYS A 398 1.64 10.18 -10.19
N PHE A 399 2.28 9.64 -11.24
CA PHE A 399 3.51 8.85 -11.12
C PHE A 399 4.81 9.68 -11.23
N GLY A 400 4.73 10.90 -11.81
CA GLY A 400 5.84 11.86 -11.85
C GLY A 400 7.05 11.40 -12.65
N GLY A 401 6.85 10.71 -13.77
CA GLY A 401 7.91 10.20 -14.62
C GLY A 401 7.91 10.74 -16.05
N GLU A 402 7.11 11.76 -16.34
CA GLU A 402 6.88 12.31 -17.68
C GLU A 402 8.14 12.95 -18.29
N ASP A 403 9.07 13.39 -17.45
CA ASP A 403 10.35 13.97 -17.84
C ASP A 403 11.48 12.94 -17.96
N LEU A 404 11.22 11.67 -17.62
CA LEU A 404 12.25 10.64 -17.58
C LEU A 404 12.50 9.99 -18.94
N PRO A 405 13.71 9.45 -19.18
CA PRO A 405 14.03 8.72 -20.41
C PRO A 405 13.08 7.56 -20.67
N GLY A 406 12.68 7.40 -21.94
CA GLY A 406 11.79 6.32 -22.37
C GLY A 406 10.32 6.56 -22.10
N TYR A 407 9.93 7.76 -21.64
CA TYR A 407 8.53 8.15 -21.60
C TYR A 407 8.01 8.46 -23.01
N PRO A 408 6.80 7.99 -23.40
CA PRO A 408 5.87 7.19 -22.59
C PRO A 408 6.02 5.66 -22.75
N GLU A 409 6.81 5.16 -23.70
CA GLU A 409 6.83 3.77 -24.17
C GLU A 409 7.13 2.77 -23.06
N VAL A 410 8.09 3.08 -22.18
CA VAL A 410 8.52 2.18 -21.10
C VAL A 410 7.37 1.89 -20.11
N TRP A 411 6.53 2.88 -19.83
CA TRP A 411 5.36 2.71 -18.96
C TRP A 411 4.18 2.08 -19.70
N GLN A 412 3.97 2.41 -20.98
CA GLN A 412 2.94 1.80 -21.82
C GLN A 412 3.16 0.30 -21.96
N GLU A 413 4.40 -0.13 -22.20
CA GLU A 413 4.76 -1.52 -22.34
C GLU A 413 4.99 -2.24 -21.00
N ARG A 414 4.99 -1.49 -19.86
CA ARG A 414 5.34 -1.99 -18.52
C ARG A 414 6.64 -2.79 -18.52
N VAL A 415 7.68 -2.22 -19.14
CA VAL A 415 8.99 -2.84 -19.21
C VAL A 415 9.59 -2.88 -17.79
N MET A 416 9.46 -4.04 -17.15
CA MET A 416 10.06 -4.29 -15.85
C MET A 416 11.55 -4.54 -16.02
N PRO A 417 12.40 -3.76 -15.32
CA PRO A 417 13.86 -3.87 -15.43
C PRO A 417 14.40 -5.11 -14.72
#